data_aee66d74a5f57f3a1bc8bedb89faaf0b
#
_entry.id   aee66d74a5f57f3a1bc8bedb89faaf0b
#
_cell.length_a   1.000
_cell.length_b   1.000
_cell.length_c   1.000
_cell.angle_alpha   90.00
_cell.angle_beta   90.00
_cell.angle_gamma   90.00
#
_symmetry.space_group_name_H-M   'P 1'
#
loop_
_entity.id
_entity.type
_entity.pdbx_description
1 polymer ?
#
loop_
_entity_poly.entity_id
_entity_poly.type
_entity_poly.pdbx_seq_one_letter_code
_entity_poly.pdbx_strand_id
1 'polypeptide(L)'
;MKQPFKIVAIFCCVMLSLGVGAQNTKAKSAATQKTKKIYNPFYSRTSKEKMILPDSEWKKVLSPELYEVSRHGETERPFTGKYWDSEAKGTYYCAACGNKLFRSDAKFSSSCGWPSFFEQDNKKSVVYKKDNSLGMERIEALCGRCGGHLGHLFDDGPQPTGKRYCMNSIAL
;
A
#
# COMPACT_ATOMS: atom_id res chain seq x y z
N MET A 1 15.11 43.76 60.23
CA MET A 1 16.07 44.91 60.36
C MET A 1 17.09 44.83 59.26
N LYS A 2 17.23 45.92 58.51
CA LYS A 2 18.30 46.34 57.60
C LYS A 2 18.37 45.62 56.18
N GLN A 3 17.78 46.23 55.22
CA GLN A 3 18.40 46.47 53.89
C GLN A 3 19.59 47.44 54.10
N PRO A 4 20.54 47.59 53.21
CA PRO A 4 20.39 48.01 51.81
C PRO A 4 21.55 47.51 50.92
N PHE A 5 21.62 47.63 49.61
CA PHE A 5 22.05 48.72 48.76
C PHE A 5 22.13 48.28 47.27
N LYS A 6 21.66 49.15 46.44
CA LYS A 6 21.71 49.07 44.97
C LYS A 6 23.13 49.34 44.43
N ILE A 7 23.52 48.63 43.39
CA ILE A 7 24.46 49.16 42.42
C ILE A 7 23.90 48.92 41.02
N VAL A 8 23.61 49.99 40.34
CA VAL A 8 23.25 50.07 38.94
C VAL A 8 24.55 50.17 38.14
N ALA A 9 24.80 49.25 37.27
CA ALA A 9 25.83 49.38 36.24
C ALA A 9 25.18 49.42 34.86
N ILE A 10 25.16 50.59 34.28
CA ILE A 10 24.79 50.86 32.90
C ILE A 10 25.96 50.41 32.05
N PHE A 11 25.74 49.43 31.19
CA PHE A 11 26.68 49.15 30.10
C PHE A 11 26.04 49.33 28.73
N CYS A 12 26.76 50.12 27.99
CA CYS A 12 26.42 50.75 26.74
C CYS A 12 26.20 49.75 25.62
N CYS A 13 25.17 50.02 24.86
CA CYS A 13 24.74 49.32 23.65
C CYS A 13 25.76 49.46 22.53
N VAL A 14 26.27 48.37 21.99
CA VAL A 14 26.88 48.36 20.68
C VAL A 14 26.01 47.48 19.77
N MET A 15 25.27 48.12 18.91
CA MET A 15 24.49 47.51 17.84
C MET A 15 25.46 47.00 16.75
N LEU A 16 25.72 45.71 16.70
CA LEU A 16 26.23 45.08 15.49
C LEU A 16 25.05 44.52 14.68
N SER A 17 24.74 45.20 13.61
CA SER A 17 23.83 44.75 12.57
C SER A 17 24.48 43.61 11.77
N LEU A 18 24.16 42.36 12.11
CA LEU A 18 24.48 41.22 11.25
C LEU A 18 23.35 41.03 10.25
N GLY A 19 23.62 41.31 9.00
CA GLY A 19 22.74 41.08 7.88
C GLY A 19 22.40 39.57 7.77
N VAL A 20 21.14 39.23 7.97
CA VAL A 20 20.60 37.90 7.70
C VAL A 20 20.44 37.81 6.17
N GLY A 21 21.37 37.16 5.51
CA GLY A 21 21.21 36.75 4.11
C GLY A 21 20.09 35.72 3.99
N ALA A 22 18.99 36.14 3.39
CA ALA A 22 17.91 35.22 3.01
C ALA A 22 18.42 34.25 1.97
N GLN A 23 18.71 33.01 2.39
CA GLN A 23 18.97 31.92 1.48
C GLN A 23 17.65 31.49 0.85
N ASN A 24 17.45 31.90 -0.38
CA ASN A 24 16.34 31.54 -1.24
C ASN A 24 16.51 30.04 -1.64
N THR A 25 16.02 29.12 -0.83
CA THR A 25 15.95 27.70 -1.18
C THR A 25 14.86 27.53 -2.23
N LYS A 26 15.25 27.54 -3.50
CA LYS A 26 14.40 27.08 -4.61
C LYS A 26 13.98 25.65 -4.31
N ALA A 27 12.74 25.47 -3.88
CA ALA A 27 12.08 24.17 -3.85
C ALA A 27 12.12 23.61 -5.28
N LYS A 28 12.91 22.56 -5.50
CA LYS A 28 12.88 21.80 -6.74
C LYS A 28 11.49 21.18 -6.85
N SER A 29 10.69 21.73 -7.76
CA SER A 29 9.45 21.13 -8.23
C SER A 29 9.76 19.69 -8.64
N ALA A 30 9.19 18.73 -7.90
CA ALA A 30 9.20 17.33 -8.29
C ALA A 30 8.40 17.22 -9.60
N ALA A 31 9.10 17.12 -10.72
CA ALA A 31 8.48 16.87 -12.00
C ALA A 31 7.72 15.56 -11.92
N THR A 32 6.39 15.63 -12.04
CA THR A 32 5.50 14.47 -12.17
C THR A 32 5.90 13.74 -13.45
N GLN A 33 6.77 12.74 -13.31
CA GLN A 33 7.07 11.83 -14.43
C GLN A 33 5.77 11.11 -14.76
N LYS A 34 5.18 11.43 -15.91
CA LYS A 34 4.11 10.64 -16.52
C LYS A 34 4.67 9.23 -16.72
N THR A 35 4.32 8.32 -15.82
CA THR A 35 4.70 6.92 -15.95
C THR A 35 4.10 6.40 -17.25
N LYS A 36 4.97 6.03 -18.20
CA LYS A 36 4.56 5.43 -19.48
C LYS A 36 3.75 4.17 -19.13
N LYS A 37 2.49 4.12 -19.54
CA LYS A 37 1.63 2.95 -19.29
C LYS A 37 2.29 1.73 -19.92
N ILE A 38 2.77 0.81 -19.10
CA ILE A 38 3.38 -0.44 -19.55
C ILE A 38 2.25 -1.30 -20.13
N TYR A 39 2.41 -1.76 -21.37
CA TYR A 39 1.46 -2.69 -21.98
C TYR A 39 1.66 -4.07 -21.38
N ASN A 40 0.59 -4.65 -20.84
CA ASN A 40 0.59 -5.99 -20.27
C ASN A 40 -0.31 -6.93 -21.12
N PRO A 41 0.26 -7.76 -21.98
CA PRO A 41 -0.49 -8.68 -22.85
C PRO A 41 -1.19 -9.81 -22.07
N PHE A 42 -0.79 -10.04 -20.83
CA PHE A 42 -1.33 -11.09 -19.97
C PHE A 42 -2.57 -10.62 -19.19
N TYR A 43 -2.90 -9.35 -19.24
CA TYR A 43 -4.05 -8.80 -18.54
C TYR A 43 -5.35 -9.06 -19.29
N SER A 44 -6.27 -9.82 -18.70
CA SER A 44 -7.60 -10.07 -19.24
C SER A 44 -8.64 -10.22 -18.13
N ARG A 45 -9.73 -9.47 -18.20
CA ARG A 45 -10.86 -9.59 -17.27
C ARG A 45 -11.85 -10.69 -17.64
N THR A 46 -11.71 -11.31 -18.81
CA THR A 46 -12.61 -12.34 -19.32
C THR A 46 -12.00 -13.74 -19.30
N SER A 47 -10.68 -13.88 -19.49
CA SER A 47 -10.01 -15.16 -19.43
C SER A 47 -10.02 -15.73 -18.01
N LYS A 48 -10.33 -17.03 -17.93
CA LYS A 48 -10.32 -17.81 -16.67
C LYS A 48 -9.22 -18.87 -16.64
N GLU A 49 -8.43 -18.97 -17.70
CA GLU A 49 -7.37 -19.95 -17.80
C GLU A 49 -6.26 -19.64 -16.80
N LYS A 50 -5.78 -20.70 -16.14
CA LYS A 50 -4.66 -20.59 -15.22
C LYS A 50 -3.42 -20.12 -15.97
N MET A 51 -2.66 -19.22 -15.37
CA MET A 51 -1.49 -18.61 -15.99
C MET A 51 -0.25 -18.99 -15.20
N ILE A 52 0.68 -19.68 -15.86
CA ILE A 52 1.97 -20.03 -15.28
C ILE A 52 3.03 -19.45 -16.20
N LEU A 53 3.65 -18.36 -15.77
CA LEU A 53 4.69 -17.65 -16.52
C LEU A 53 5.97 -17.58 -15.68
N PRO A 54 7.14 -17.62 -16.32
CA PRO A 54 8.41 -17.32 -15.67
C PRO A 54 8.37 -15.92 -15.05
N ASP A 55 9.03 -15.74 -13.94
CA ASP A 55 9.06 -14.48 -13.23
C ASP A 55 9.62 -13.32 -14.06
N SER A 56 10.60 -13.63 -14.93
CA SER A 56 11.16 -12.68 -15.88
C SER A 56 10.14 -12.05 -16.85
N GLU A 57 9.04 -12.75 -17.18
CA GLU A 57 7.98 -12.19 -18.02
C GLU A 57 7.14 -11.17 -17.24
N TRP A 58 6.85 -11.46 -15.97
CA TRP A 58 6.15 -10.52 -15.10
C TRP A 58 6.94 -9.23 -14.90
N LYS A 59 8.26 -9.32 -14.72
CA LYS A 59 9.15 -8.16 -14.55
C LYS A 59 9.12 -7.20 -15.75
N LYS A 60 8.84 -7.69 -16.95
CA LYS A 60 8.76 -6.85 -18.17
C LYS A 60 7.48 -6.03 -18.26
N VAL A 61 6.37 -6.51 -17.65
CA VAL A 61 5.02 -6.01 -17.90
C VAL A 61 4.33 -5.42 -16.68
N LEU A 62 4.91 -5.55 -15.49
CA LEU A 62 4.40 -4.95 -14.25
C LEU A 62 5.22 -3.70 -13.89
N SER A 63 4.60 -2.76 -13.17
CA SER A 63 5.39 -1.70 -12.53
C SER A 63 6.33 -2.30 -11.47
N PRO A 64 7.46 -1.66 -11.15
CA PRO A 64 8.38 -2.18 -10.13
C PRO A 64 7.67 -2.50 -8.82
N GLU A 65 6.82 -1.62 -8.32
CA GLU A 65 6.12 -1.78 -7.05
C GLU A 65 5.13 -2.95 -7.10
N LEU A 66 4.35 -3.08 -8.19
CA LEU A 66 3.42 -4.20 -8.36
C LEU A 66 4.17 -5.53 -8.52
N TYR A 67 5.33 -5.51 -9.17
CA TYR A 67 6.19 -6.68 -9.32
C TYR A 67 6.70 -7.16 -7.95
N GLU A 68 7.25 -6.27 -7.12
CA GLU A 68 7.74 -6.63 -5.78
C GLU A 68 6.61 -7.19 -4.90
N VAL A 69 5.45 -6.54 -4.88
CA VAL A 69 4.30 -7.06 -4.11
C VAL A 69 3.81 -8.39 -4.67
N SER A 70 3.51 -8.47 -5.98
CA SER A 70 2.82 -9.64 -6.51
C SER A 70 3.72 -10.86 -6.74
N ARG A 71 5.03 -10.67 -6.92
CA ARG A 71 5.95 -11.78 -7.22
C ARG A 71 6.93 -12.11 -6.10
N HIS A 72 7.27 -11.11 -5.27
CA HIS A 72 8.20 -11.30 -4.16
C HIS A 72 7.51 -11.29 -2.78
N GLY A 73 6.19 -11.06 -2.73
CA GLY A 73 5.43 -11.12 -1.48
C GLY A 73 5.63 -9.90 -0.58
N GLU A 74 6.09 -8.78 -1.14
CA GLU A 74 6.21 -7.53 -0.40
C GLU A 74 4.84 -6.97 0.00
N THR A 75 4.83 -6.09 0.99
CA THR A 75 3.62 -5.45 1.49
C THR A 75 3.72 -3.93 1.33
N GLU A 76 2.70 -3.30 0.74
CA GLU A 76 2.61 -1.85 0.68
C GLU A 76 2.47 -1.24 2.09
N ARG A 77 2.84 0.03 2.25
CA ARG A 77 2.71 0.72 3.54
C ARG A 77 1.23 0.84 3.93
N PRO A 78 0.86 0.63 5.22
CA PRO A 78 -0.52 0.79 5.66
C PRO A 78 -1.01 2.23 5.45
N PHE A 79 -2.30 2.40 5.21
CA PHE A 79 -2.99 3.69 5.02
C PHE A 79 -2.54 4.52 3.81
N THR A 80 -1.76 3.95 2.87
CA THR A 80 -1.27 4.66 1.68
C THR A 80 -1.88 4.16 0.38
N GLY A 81 -2.42 2.95 0.37
CA GLY A 81 -2.96 2.33 -0.84
C GLY A 81 -4.28 2.97 -1.28
N LYS A 82 -4.58 2.91 -2.57
CA LYS A 82 -5.77 3.55 -3.18
C LYS A 82 -7.11 3.10 -2.58
N TYR A 83 -7.18 1.86 -2.07
CA TYR A 83 -8.46 1.23 -1.73
C TYR A 83 -8.66 0.97 -0.24
N TRP A 84 -7.73 1.37 0.64
CA TRP A 84 -7.83 1.05 2.06
C TRP A 84 -9.12 1.61 2.70
N ASP A 85 -9.51 2.84 2.38
CA ASP A 85 -10.71 3.53 2.87
C ASP A 85 -11.78 3.78 1.79
N SER A 86 -11.58 3.26 0.56
CA SER A 86 -12.51 3.48 -0.55
C SER A 86 -13.85 2.79 -0.33
N GLU A 87 -14.94 3.53 -0.47
CA GLU A 87 -16.32 3.04 -0.44
C GLU A 87 -16.94 2.90 -1.84
N ALA A 88 -16.14 3.10 -2.89
CA ALA A 88 -16.61 3.06 -4.27
C ALA A 88 -17.17 1.67 -4.62
N LYS A 89 -18.37 1.65 -5.19
CA LYS A 89 -19.00 0.40 -5.66
C LYS A 89 -18.32 -0.12 -6.91
N GLY A 90 -18.11 -1.42 -6.96
CA GLY A 90 -17.50 -2.06 -8.13
C GLY A 90 -16.91 -3.44 -7.85
N THR A 91 -16.07 -3.85 -8.76
CA THR A 91 -15.37 -5.13 -8.71
C THR A 91 -13.86 -4.89 -8.67
N TYR A 92 -13.18 -5.61 -7.81
CA TYR A 92 -11.73 -5.60 -7.65
C TYR A 92 -11.12 -6.73 -8.45
N TYR A 93 -10.16 -6.39 -9.31
CA TYR A 93 -9.47 -7.32 -10.19
C TYR A 93 -8.00 -7.38 -9.84
N CYS A 94 -7.38 -8.54 -10.02
CA CYS A 94 -5.92 -8.67 -9.89
C CYS A 94 -5.22 -7.70 -10.83
N ALA A 95 -4.42 -6.79 -10.29
CA ALA A 95 -3.70 -5.78 -11.08
C ALA A 95 -2.69 -6.40 -12.06
N ALA A 96 -2.14 -7.58 -11.73
CA ALA A 96 -1.20 -8.27 -12.60
C ALA A 96 -1.87 -8.96 -13.79
N CYS A 97 -3.04 -9.62 -13.61
CA CYS A 97 -3.59 -10.47 -14.66
C CYS A 97 -5.06 -10.21 -15.04
N GLY A 98 -5.78 -9.37 -14.27
CA GLY A 98 -7.19 -9.06 -14.53
C GLY A 98 -8.19 -10.09 -14.00
N ASN A 99 -7.76 -11.10 -13.23
CA ASN A 99 -8.67 -12.05 -12.60
C ASN A 99 -9.62 -11.31 -11.63
N LYS A 100 -10.90 -11.65 -11.64
CA LYS A 100 -11.89 -11.10 -10.72
C LYS A 100 -11.67 -11.67 -9.32
N LEU A 101 -11.47 -10.81 -8.32
CA LEU A 101 -11.07 -11.21 -6.97
C LEU A 101 -12.17 -10.97 -5.93
N PHE A 102 -12.65 -9.74 -5.84
CA PHE A 102 -13.61 -9.31 -4.82
C PHE A 102 -14.65 -8.36 -5.40
N ARG A 103 -15.72 -8.17 -4.66
CA ARG A 103 -16.76 -7.17 -4.93
C ARG A 103 -16.83 -6.16 -3.79
N SER A 104 -17.31 -4.98 -4.07
CA SER A 104 -17.47 -3.91 -3.08
C SER A 104 -18.46 -4.22 -1.98
N ASP A 105 -19.44 -5.07 -2.24
CA ASP A 105 -20.44 -5.53 -1.26
C ASP A 105 -19.82 -6.46 -0.19
N ALA A 106 -18.69 -7.10 -0.51
CA ALA A 106 -17.91 -7.87 0.46
C ALA A 106 -16.84 -7.02 1.19
N LYS A 107 -16.62 -5.75 0.78
CA LYS A 107 -15.65 -4.87 1.42
C LYS A 107 -16.19 -4.30 2.72
N PHE A 108 -15.35 -4.24 3.74
CA PHE A 108 -15.68 -3.60 5.01
C PHE A 108 -14.53 -2.73 5.51
N SER A 109 -14.85 -1.77 6.38
CA SER A 109 -13.85 -0.93 7.03
C SER A 109 -13.13 -1.70 8.13
N SER A 110 -11.82 -1.72 8.06
CA SER A 110 -10.96 -2.29 9.12
C SER A 110 -9.87 -1.30 9.49
N SER A 111 -9.37 -1.37 10.71
CA SER A 111 -8.30 -0.49 11.22
C SER A 111 -6.90 -0.91 10.79
N CYS A 112 -6.76 -1.93 9.92
CA CYS A 112 -5.45 -2.47 9.56
C CYS A 112 -4.66 -1.62 8.56
N GLY A 113 -5.31 -0.68 7.85
CA GLY A 113 -4.67 0.21 6.86
C GLY A 113 -4.60 -0.36 5.44
N TRP A 114 -5.24 -1.49 5.19
CA TRP A 114 -5.38 -2.12 3.88
C TRP A 114 -6.84 -2.45 3.56
N PRO A 115 -7.24 -2.53 2.27
CA PRO A 115 -8.58 -2.94 1.90
C PRO A 115 -8.89 -4.34 2.42
N SER A 116 -10.03 -4.47 3.09
CA SER A 116 -10.46 -5.71 3.74
C SER A 116 -11.78 -6.19 3.17
N PHE A 117 -11.88 -7.51 2.91
CA PHE A 117 -13.06 -8.16 2.37
C PHE A 117 -13.42 -9.38 3.22
N PHE A 118 -14.70 -9.68 3.39
CA PHE A 118 -15.12 -10.86 4.14
C PHE A 118 -15.29 -12.11 3.27
N GLU A 119 -15.39 -11.95 1.94
CA GLU A 119 -15.45 -13.07 0.99
C GLU A 119 -14.82 -12.73 -0.36
N GLN A 120 -14.39 -13.74 -1.10
CA GLN A 120 -13.93 -13.64 -2.47
C GLN A 120 -15.10 -13.72 -3.48
N ASP A 121 -14.92 -13.25 -4.71
CA ASP A 121 -15.98 -13.27 -5.75
C ASP A 121 -16.48 -14.69 -6.08
N ASN A 122 -15.58 -15.65 -6.11
CA ASN A 122 -15.90 -17.07 -6.27
C ASN A 122 -14.76 -17.94 -5.68
N LYS A 123 -15.04 -19.21 -5.42
CA LYS A 123 -14.11 -20.16 -4.76
C LYS A 123 -12.75 -20.36 -5.46
N LYS A 124 -12.58 -19.86 -6.69
CA LYS A 124 -11.32 -19.94 -7.48
C LYS A 124 -10.66 -18.58 -7.64
N SER A 125 -11.25 -17.50 -7.13
CA SER A 125 -10.69 -16.15 -7.24
C SER A 125 -9.36 -16.03 -6.49
N VAL A 126 -9.29 -16.61 -5.29
CA VAL A 126 -8.14 -16.58 -4.40
C VAL A 126 -7.79 -18.01 -4.01
N VAL A 127 -6.51 -18.33 -3.98
CA VAL A 127 -5.96 -19.59 -3.46
C VAL A 127 -5.02 -19.30 -2.30
N TYR A 128 -4.72 -20.30 -1.50
CA TYR A 128 -4.06 -20.11 -0.20
C TYR A 128 -2.78 -20.91 -0.11
N LYS A 129 -1.81 -20.37 0.62
CA LYS A 129 -0.55 -21.03 0.96
C LYS A 129 -0.20 -20.70 2.41
N LYS A 130 0.37 -21.65 3.14
CA LYS A 130 0.95 -21.37 4.46
C LYS A 130 2.13 -20.44 4.32
N ASP A 131 2.17 -19.41 5.16
CA ASP A 131 3.27 -18.46 5.27
C ASP A 131 3.80 -18.49 6.72
N ASN A 132 4.99 -19.03 6.88
CA ASN A 132 5.70 -19.12 8.17
C ASN A 132 6.85 -18.10 8.24
N SER A 133 6.86 -17.11 7.38
CA SER A 133 7.87 -16.05 7.40
C SER A 133 7.73 -15.14 8.62
N LEU A 134 8.77 -14.38 8.92
CA LEU A 134 8.81 -13.39 10.00
C LEU A 134 8.43 -13.95 11.39
N GLY A 135 8.60 -15.26 11.62
CA GLY A 135 8.25 -15.91 12.89
C GLY A 135 6.75 -15.96 13.20
N MET A 136 5.89 -15.76 12.19
CA MET A 136 4.43 -15.82 12.31
C MET A 136 3.88 -16.98 11.49
N GLU A 137 2.79 -17.60 11.97
CA GLU A 137 2.02 -18.54 11.17
C GLU A 137 0.79 -17.82 10.57
N ARG A 138 0.79 -17.65 9.25
CA ARG A 138 -0.27 -16.93 8.52
C ARG A 138 -0.73 -17.74 7.31
N ILE A 139 -1.83 -17.33 6.72
CA ILE A 139 -2.32 -17.84 5.44
C ILE A 139 -2.15 -16.75 4.38
N GLU A 140 -1.22 -16.96 3.47
CA GLU A 140 -1.00 -16.12 2.30
C GLU A 140 -2.16 -16.30 1.31
N ALA A 141 -2.70 -15.19 0.81
CA ALA A 141 -3.73 -15.14 -0.21
C ALA A 141 -3.10 -14.78 -1.57
N LEU A 142 -3.27 -15.67 -2.55
CA LEU A 142 -2.71 -15.56 -3.89
C LEU A 142 -3.82 -15.46 -4.93
N CYS A 143 -3.57 -14.79 -6.03
CA CYS A 143 -4.48 -14.78 -7.18
C CYS A 143 -4.67 -16.19 -7.75
N GLY A 144 -5.91 -16.66 -7.82
CA GLY A 144 -6.23 -18.00 -8.32
C GLY A 144 -5.84 -18.24 -9.78
N ARG A 145 -5.69 -17.16 -10.58
CA ARG A 145 -5.30 -17.26 -12.00
C ARG A 145 -3.78 -17.23 -12.20
N CYS A 146 -3.08 -16.25 -11.66
CA CYS A 146 -1.64 -16.04 -11.94
C CYS A 146 -0.72 -16.39 -10.76
N GLY A 147 -1.26 -16.77 -9.61
CA GLY A 147 -0.48 -17.07 -8.41
C GLY A 147 0.20 -15.86 -7.78
N GLY A 148 -0.10 -14.64 -8.21
CA GLY A 148 0.49 -13.43 -7.64
C GLY A 148 0.03 -13.20 -6.21
N HIS A 149 0.94 -12.76 -5.34
CA HIS A 149 0.63 -12.39 -3.97
C HIS A 149 -0.38 -11.23 -3.92
N LEU A 150 -1.38 -11.36 -3.05
CA LEU A 150 -2.42 -10.35 -2.85
C LEU A 150 -2.37 -9.77 -1.44
N GLY A 151 -2.05 -10.57 -0.45
CA GLY A 151 -2.07 -10.26 0.97
C GLY A 151 -2.25 -11.51 1.80
N HIS A 152 -2.99 -11.41 2.93
CA HIS A 152 -3.19 -12.52 3.86
C HIS A 152 -4.66 -12.67 4.27
N LEU A 153 -5.00 -13.88 4.68
CA LEU A 153 -6.32 -14.25 5.21
C LEU A 153 -6.23 -14.41 6.73
N PHE A 154 -7.20 -13.82 7.44
CA PHE A 154 -7.35 -13.88 8.88
C PHE A 154 -8.76 -14.36 9.26
N ASP A 155 -8.91 -14.84 10.50
CA ASP A 155 -10.18 -15.38 11.05
C ASP A 155 -10.87 -14.37 12.01
N ASP A 156 -10.62 -13.09 11.81
CA ASP A 156 -11.12 -11.98 12.62
C ASP A 156 -12.05 -11.02 11.84
N GLY A 157 -12.64 -11.51 10.77
CA GLY A 157 -13.59 -10.76 9.93
C GLY A 157 -15.03 -10.79 10.43
N PRO A 158 -15.92 -10.02 9.80
CA PRO A 158 -17.34 -9.97 10.14
C PRO A 158 -18.09 -11.22 9.65
N GLN A 159 -19.30 -11.39 10.19
CA GLN A 159 -20.27 -12.34 9.63
C GLN A 159 -20.64 -11.93 8.19
N PRO A 160 -21.00 -12.87 7.30
CA PRO A 160 -21.31 -14.29 7.58
C PRO A 160 -20.12 -15.24 7.59
N THR A 161 -18.94 -14.82 7.15
CA THR A 161 -17.81 -15.76 6.96
C THR A 161 -16.85 -15.83 8.13
N GLY A 162 -16.77 -14.78 8.95
CA GLY A 162 -15.75 -14.64 9.97
C GLY A 162 -14.35 -14.42 9.42
N LYS A 163 -14.20 -14.26 8.08
CA LYS A 163 -12.92 -14.12 7.41
C LYS A 163 -12.61 -12.66 7.11
N ARG A 164 -11.32 -12.30 7.16
CA ARG A 164 -10.80 -11.02 6.69
C ARG A 164 -9.67 -11.25 5.69
N TYR A 165 -9.97 -10.97 4.43
CA TYR A 165 -8.98 -10.89 3.36
C TYR A 165 -8.34 -9.50 3.41
N CYS A 166 -7.15 -9.38 3.99
CA CYS A 166 -6.38 -8.14 4.10
C CYS A 166 -5.44 -8.05 2.90
N MET A 167 -5.79 -7.20 1.92
CA MET A 167 -5.15 -7.20 0.60
C MET A 167 -4.34 -5.94 0.35
N ASN A 168 -3.24 -6.04 -0.38
CA ASN A 168 -2.51 -4.89 -0.90
C ASN A 168 -3.37 -4.15 -1.95
N SER A 169 -3.55 -2.84 -1.80
CA SER A 169 -4.29 -2.02 -2.78
C SER A 169 -3.64 -2.06 -4.17
N ILE A 170 -2.31 -2.06 -4.21
CA ILE A 170 -1.56 -2.10 -5.47
C ILE A 170 -1.78 -3.41 -6.25
N ALA A 171 -2.15 -4.48 -5.56
CA ALA A 171 -2.44 -5.79 -6.18
C ALA A 171 -3.87 -5.89 -6.76
N LEU A 172 -4.72 -4.81 -6.60
CA LEU A 172 -6.14 -4.76 -6.96
C LEU A 172 -6.45 -3.78 -8.11
#